data_aa5f450f2d39f847a9440788cee599aa
#
_entry.id   aa5f450f2d39f847a9440788cee599aa
#
_cell.length_a   1.000
_cell.length_b   1.000
_cell.length_c   1.000
_cell.angle_alpha   90.00
_cell.angle_beta   90.00
_cell.angle_gamma   90.00
#
_symmetry.space_group_name_H-M   'P 1'
#
loop_
_entity.id
_entity.type
_entity.pdbx_description
1 polymer ?
#
loop_
_entity_poly.entity_id
_entity_poly.type
_entity_poly.pdbx_seq_one_letter_code
_entity_poly.pdbx_strand_id
1 'polypeptide(L)'
;MATTKPKKEPAIPLNEMLLALDRRDKGWYSRLTDEQKKAFSPWLVMRYASSVDDADFLQEHYLRHVNDFCNVDFGEINAKDHAELHWLTLQTAGVGKKMLHSFIKPPAGIKQNKVAKWISTHWPTLNQTEIELMLSTNQVEDFKDYAEQLGMSPKEIKELFG
;
A
#
# COMPACT_ATOMS: atom_id res chain seq x y z
N MET A 1 11.76 -45.23 -4.36
CA MET A 1 12.65 -44.07 -4.56
C MET A 1 11.92 -42.83 -4.08
N ALA A 2 12.37 -42.25 -2.96
CA ALA A 2 11.73 -41.06 -2.41
C ALA A 2 12.18 -39.85 -3.22
N THR A 3 11.25 -39.20 -3.93
CA THR A 3 11.49 -37.96 -4.63
C THR A 3 11.62 -36.84 -3.60
N THR A 4 12.84 -36.47 -3.28
CA THR A 4 13.15 -35.29 -2.45
C THR A 4 12.66 -34.05 -3.22
N LYS A 5 11.60 -33.39 -2.71
CA LYS A 5 11.17 -32.09 -3.23
C LYS A 5 12.36 -31.12 -3.16
N PRO A 6 12.63 -30.34 -4.23
CA PRO A 6 13.71 -29.36 -4.20
C PRO A 6 13.48 -28.40 -3.03
N LYS A 7 14.49 -28.20 -2.20
CA LYS A 7 14.48 -27.29 -1.08
C LYS A 7 14.32 -25.88 -1.66
N LYS A 8 13.16 -25.29 -1.41
CA LYS A 8 12.88 -23.90 -1.86
C LYS A 8 13.89 -22.98 -1.21
N GLU A 9 14.70 -22.28 -2.01
CA GLU A 9 15.63 -21.29 -1.46
C GLU A 9 14.87 -20.28 -0.60
N PRO A 10 15.43 -19.84 0.52
CA PRO A 10 14.75 -18.87 1.37
C PRO A 10 14.50 -17.59 0.60
N ALA A 11 13.29 -17.08 0.68
CA ALA A 11 12.97 -15.75 0.16
C ALA A 11 13.91 -14.72 0.80
N ILE A 12 14.32 -13.70 0.04
CA ILE A 12 15.18 -12.63 0.57
C ILE A 12 14.44 -11.95 1.73
N PRO A 13 15.04 -11.87 2.92
CA PRO A 13 14.41 -11.17 4.02
C PRO A 13 14.22 -9.68 3.69
N LEU A 14 13.04 -9.14 3.98
CA LEU A 14 12.72 -7.72 3.71
C LEU A 14 13.73 -6.76 4.37
N ASN A 15 14.14 -7.06 5.61
CA ASN A 15 15.11 -6.26 6.35
C ASN A 15 16.49 -6.22 5.68
N GLU A 16 16.87 -7.25 4.95
CA GLU A 16 18.11 -7.27 4.17
C GLU A 16 18.01 -6.34 2.96
N MET A 17 16.90 -6.39 2.24
CA MET A 17 16.62 -5.47 1.12
C MET A 17 16.63 -4.01 1.58
N LEU A 18 15.95 -3.70 2.68
CA LEU A 18 15.88 -2.35 3.23
C LEU A 18 17.24 -1.87 3.75
N LEU A 19 18.02 -2.73 4.39
CA LEU A 19 19.38 -2.40 4.83
C LEU A 19 20.30 -2.07 3.64
N ALA A 20 20.20 -2.84 2.56
CA ALA A 20 20.97 -2.60 1.34
C ALA A 20 20.56 -1.27 0.67
N LEU A 21 19.26 -0.97 0.64
CA LEU A 21 18.71 0.31 0.18
C LEU A 21 19.27 1.47 1.01
N ASP A 22 19.14 1.41 2.32
CA ASP A 22 19.60 2.44 3.26
C ASP A 22 21.08 2.76 3.11
N ARG A 23 21.90 1.73 2.87
CA ARG A 23 23.34 1.84 2.65
C ARG A 23 23.72 2.27 1.24
N ARG A 24 22.77 2.47 0.34
CA ARG A 24 23.01 2.78 -1.08
C ARG A 24 23.84 1.71 -1.80
N ASP A 25 23.59 0.45 -1.51
CA ASP A 25 24.34 -0.66 -2.10
C ASP A 25 23.88 -0.93 -3.55
N LYS A 26 24.52 -0.24 -4.49
CA LYS A 26 24.24 -0.33 -5.93
C LYS A 26 24.37 -1.76 -6.46
N GLY A 27 25.34 -2.52 -5.95
CA GLY A 27 25.66 -3.86 -6.43
C GLY A 27 24.83 -4.96 -5.77
N TRP A 28 23.96 -4.64 -4.84
CA TRP A 28 23.19 -5.64 -4.11
C TRP A 28 22.37 -6.53 -5.05
N TYR A 29 21.61 -5.95 -5.97
CA TYR A 29 20.76 -6.70 -6.89
C TYR A 29 21.56 -7.62 -7.83
N SER A 30 22.70 -7.15 -8.33
CA SER A 30 23.56 -7.93 -9.22
C SER A 30 24.16 -9.16 -8.54
N ARG A 31 24.30 -9.17 -7.19
CA ARG A 31 24.80 -10.30 -6.40
C ARG A 31 23.74 -11.35 -6.07
N LEU A 32 22.47 -11.09 -6.37
CA LEU A 32 21.39 -12.04 -6.14
C LEU A 32 21.49 -13.23 -7.09
N THR A 33 21.09 -14.41 -6.63
CA THR A 33 20.89 -15.58 -7.48
C THR A 33 19.71 -15.36 -8.44
N ASP A 34 19.60 -16.17 -9.48
CA ASP A 34 18.48 -16.05 -10.43
C ASP A 34 17.11 -16.32 -9.76
N GLU A 35 17.07 -17.22 -8.76
CA GLU A 35 15.90 -17.52 -7.97
C GLU A 35 15.52 -16.31 -7.09
N GLN A 36 16.50 -15.67 -6.48
CA GLN A 36 16.30 -14.47 -5.66
C GLN A 36 15.84 -13.28 -6.52
N LYS A 37 16.42 -13.10 -7.71
CA LYS A 37 15.96 -12.07 -8.68
C LYS A 37 14.51 -12.26 -9.08
N LYS A 38 14.08 -13.53 -9.30
CA LYS A 38 12.68 -13.84 -9.59
C LYS A 38 11.74 -13.55 -8.40
N ALA A 39 12.24 -13.68 -7.17
CA ALA A 39 11.49 -13.43 -5.95
C ALA A 39 11.54 -11.96 -5.52
N PHE A 40 12.41 -11.15 -6.08
CA PHE A 40 12.52 -9.73 -5.76
C PHE A 40 11.24 -8.98 -6.12
N SER A 41 10.71 -8.22 -5.17
CA SER A 41 9.51 -7.40 -5.34
C SER A 41 9.84 -5.92 -5.12
N PRO A 42 10.06 -5.16 -6.18
CA PRO A 42 10.30 -3.72 -6.09
C PRO A 42 9.18 -2.98 -5.37
N TRP A 43 7.93 -3.37 -5.63
CA TRP A 43 6.76 -2.79 -4.97
C TRP A 43 6.82 -2.93 -3.44
N LEU A 44 7.22 -4.11 -2.96
CA LEU A 44 7.34 -4.35 -1.52
C LEU A 44 8.42 -3.44 -0.90
N VAL A 45 9.57 -3.32 -1.56
CA VAL A 45 10.66 -2.45 -1.11
C VAL A 45 10.23 -0.99 -1.10
N MET A 46 9.58 -0.49 -2.17
CA MET A 46 9.04 0.87 -2.23
C MET A 46 8.09 1.17 -1.08
N ARG A 47 7.15 0.26 -0.83
CA ARG A 47 6.15 0.43 0.24
C ARG A 47 6.78 0.62 1.61
N TYR A 48 7.83 -0.14 1.92
CA TYR A 48 8.52 0.01 3.20
C TYR A 48 9.54 1.15 3.19
N ALA A 49 10.19 1.41 2.07
CA ALA A 49 11.10 2.55 1.93
C ALA A 49 10.38 3.88 2.17
N SER A 50 9.13 4.03 1.71
CA SER A 50 8.32 5.23 1.93
C SER A 50 7.83 5.44 3.37
N SER A 51 8.09 4.49 4.29
CA SER A 51 7.56 4.52 5.67
C SER A 51 8.68 4.39 6.71
N VAL A 52 9.65 5.28 6.62
CA VAL A 52 10.73 5.41 7.61
C VAL A 52 10.18 5.97 8.92
N ASP A 53 10.56 5.36 10.05
CA ASP A 53 10.20 5.79 11.39
C ASP A 53 11.41 6.51 12.02
N ASP A 54 11.55 7.79 11.71
CA ASP A 54 12.63 8.67 12.18
C ASP A 54 12.11 10.12 12.16
N ALA A 55 13.00 11.10 12.28
CA ALA A 55 12.63 12.52 12.24
C ALA A 55 11.89 12.91 10.95
N ASP A 56 10.95 13.84 11.06
CA ASP A 56 10.02 14.25 9.99
C ASP A 56 10.70 14.50 8.65
N PHE A 57 11.87 15.15 8.66
CA PHE A 57 12.61 15.45 7.43
C PHE A 57 13.15 14.19 6.73
N LEU A 58 13.45 13.12 7.48
CA LEU A 58 13.87 11.83 6.91
C LEU A 58 12.66 11.06 6.37
N GLN A 59 11.54 11.10 7.08
CA GLN A 59 10.28 10.54 6.58
C GLN A 59 9.88 11.21 5.27
N GLU A 60 9.90 12.54 5.22
CA GLU A 60 9.59 13.31 4.02
C GLU A 60 10.56 13.00 2.87
N HIS A 61 11.88 12.92 3.17
CA HIS A 61 12.89 12.58 2.17
C HIS A 61 12.61 11.24 1.50
N TYR A 62 12.41 10.17 2.27
CA TYR A 62 12.14 8.84 1.73
C TYR A 62 10.81 8.79 0.98
N LEU A 63 9.76 9.38 1.55
CA LEU A 63 8.43 9.42 0.94
C LEU A 63 8.46 10.15 -0.42
N ARG A 64 9.04 11.35 -0.45
CA ARG A 64 9.17 12.13 -1.70
C ARG A 64 10.01 11.39 -2.72
N HIS A 65 11.17 10.86 -2.31
CA HIS A 65 12.05 10.15 -3.22
C HIS A 65 11.35 8.96 -3.88
N VAL A 66 10.65 8.15 -3.09
CA VAL A 66 9.90 7.00 -3.62
C VAL A 66 8.80 7.46 -4.57
N ASN A 67 8.04 8.50 -4.22
CA ASN A 67 6.96 9.01 -5.07
C ASN A 67 7.47 9.65 -6.36
N ASP A 68 8.49 10.49 -6.26
CA ASP A 68 8.92 11.32 -7.39
C ASP A 68 9.80 10.56 -8.39
N PHE A 69 10.52 9.51 -7.94
CA PHE A 69 11.48 8.79 -8.78
C PHE A 69 11.21 7.30 -8.97
N CYS A 70 10.54 6.65 -8.02
CA CYS A 70 10.35 5.19 -8.08
C CYS A 70 8.93 4.79 -8.48
N ASN A 71 7.94 5.61 -8.16
CA ASN A 71 6.52 5.30 -8.37
C ASN A 71 5.95 5.89 -9.65
N VAL A 72 6.54 6.98 -10.17
CA VAL A 72 6.00 7.72 -11.34
C VAL A 72 5.82 6.79 -12.54
N ASP A 73 6.86 6.04 -12.90
CA ASP A 73 6.85 5.13 -14.04
C ASP A 73 6.88 3.65 -13.60
N PHE A 74 6.31 3.36 -12.42
CA PHE A 74 6.38 2.02 -11.84
C PHE A 74 5.87 0.93 -12.78
N GLY A 75 4.78 1.20 -13.52
CA GLY A 75 4.20 0.24 -14.47
C GLY A 75 5.12 -0.08 -15.63
N GLU A 76 5.90 0.88 -16.11
CA GLU A 76 6.82 0.73 -17.23
C GLU A 76 8.16 0.14 -16.78
N ILE A 77 8.71 0.64 -15.68
CA ILE A 77 10.01 0.20 -15.14
C ILE A 77 9.89 -1.16 -14.43
N ASN A 78 8.72 -1.47 -13.88
CA ASN A 78 8.46 -2.73 -13.16
C ASN A 78 8.26 -3.93 -14.11
N ALA A 79 8.34 -3.75 -15.40
CA ALA A 79 8.45 -4.88 -16.29
C ALA A 79 9.60 -5.77 -15.80
N LYS A 80 9.44 -7.10 -15.87
CA LYS A 80 10.41 -8.09 -15.35
C LYS A 80 11.83 -7.86 -15.83
N ASP A 81 11.98 -7.16 -16.92
CA ASP A 81 13.25 -6.90 -17.59
C ASP A 81 14.03 -5.71 -17.02
N HIS A 82 13.42 -4.88 -16.16
CA HIS A 82 14.02 -3.66 -15.62
C HIS A 82 14.17 -3.64 -14.08
N ALA A 83 14.10 -4.79 -13.43
CA ALA A 83 14.18 -4.88 -11.96
C ALA A 83 15.51 -4.35 -11.39
N GLU A 84 16.62 -4.48 -12.12
CA GLU A 84 17.91 -3.90 -11.73
C GLU A 84 17.89 -2.36 -11.81
N LEU A 85 17.32 -1.80 -12.86
CA LEU A 85 17.14 -0.34 -12.98
C LEU A 85 16.27 0.18 -11.84
N HIS A 86 15.20 -0.55 -11.51
CA HIS A 86 14.35 -0.18 -10.39
C HIS A 86 15.10 -0.21 -9.04
N TRP A 87 15.93 -1.24 -8.83
CA TRP A 87 16.81 -1.28 -7.66
C TRP A 87 17.77 -0.08 -7.61
N LEU A 88 18.40 0.27 -8.75
CA LEU A 88 19.32 1.40 -8.85
C LEU A 88 18.63 2.73 -8.52
N THR A 89 17.35 2.87 -8.85
CA THR A 89 16.55 4.05 -8.48
C THR A 89 16.19 4.02 -7.00
N LEU A 90 15.68 2.89 -6.51
CA LEU A 90 15.26 2.72 -5.10
C LEU A 90 16.39 3.00 -4.11
N GLN A 91 17.58 2.45 -4.34
CA GLN A 91 18.71 2.59 -3.41
C GLN A 91 19.20 4.04 -3.28
N THR A 92 18.87 4.93 -4.22
CA THR A 92 19.25 6.36 -4.11
C THR A 92 18.46 7.09 -3.02
N ALA A 93 17.33 6.56 -2.56
CA ALA A 93 16.61 7.06 -1.39
C ALA A 93 17.41 6.91 -0.09
N GLY A 94 18.28 5.90 0.01
CA GLY A 94 19.07 5.64 1.21
C GLY A 94 19.94 6.81 1.63
N VAL A 95 20.15 6.95 2.94
CA VAL A 95 20.95 8.04 3.53
C VAL A 95 22.32 7.56 4.03
N GLY A 96 22.72 6.34 3.69
CA GLY A 96 24.03 5.76 4.05
C GLY A 96 24.07 5.09 5.43
N LYS A 97 22.99 5.10 6.19
CA LYS A 97 22.86 4.47 7.50
C LYS A 97 21.58 3.64 7.57
N LYS A 98 21.58 2.59 8.40
CA LYS A 98 20.37 1.78 8.64
C LYS A 98 19.26 2.65 9.23
N MET A 99 18.07 2.53 8.66
CA MET A 99 16.85 3.16 9.13
C MET A 99 15.88 2.12 9.71
N LEU A 100 14.92 2.58 10.50
CA LEU A 100 13.77 1.79 10.92
C LEU A 100 12.63 2.04 9.94
N HIS A 101 12.12 0.96 9.34
CA HIS A 101 10.98 1.02 8.42
C HIS A 101 9.77 0.38 9.07
N SER A 102 8.71 1.14 9.23
CA SER A 102 7.46 0.69 9.82
C SER A 102 6.43 0.30 8.76
N PHE A 103 5.60 -0.69 9.07
CA PHE A 103 4.44 -0.98 8.23
C PHE A 103 3.32 -0.01 8.57
N ILE A 104 3.10 0.99 7.72
CA ILE A 104 1.93 1.84 7.82
C ILE A 104 0.73 1.04 7.29
N LYS A 105 -0.13 0.62 8.21
CA LYS A 105 -1.40 0.01 7.82
C LYS A 105 -2.18 1.02 6.97
N PRO A 106 -2.77 0.60 5.84
CA PRO A 106 -3.74 1.46 5.19
C PRO A 106 -4.77 1.89 6.24
N PRO A 107 -5.26 3.13 6.18
CA PRO A 107 -6.38 3.52 7.03
C PRO A 107 -7.40 2.40 6.93
N ALA A 108 -7.89 1.94 8.09
CA ALA A 108 -8.92 0.91 8.10
C ALA A 108 -9.98 1.41 7.12
N GLY A 109 -10.05 0.78 5.97
CA GLY A 109 -11.12 1.09 5.02
C GLY A 109 -12.37 1.08 5.85
N ILE A 110 -13.26 2.05 5.68
CA ILE A 110 -14.53 2.05 6.38
C ILE A 110 -14.97 0.60 6.32
N LYS A 111 -15.04 -0.08 7.47
CA LYS A 111 -15.68 -1.40 7.55
C LYS A 111 -16.89 -1.22 6.70
N GLN A 112 -17.09 -2.02 5.66
CA GLN A 112 -18.18 -1.77 4.69
C GLN A 112 -19.45 -1.59 5.51
N ASN A 113 -19.63 -0.36 5.97
CA ASN A 113 -20.77 0.04 6.75
C ASN A 113 -21.88 -0.12 5.75
N LYS A 114 -22.90 -0.86 6.07
CA LYS A 114 -24.08 -1.03 5.23
C LYS A 114 -24.56 0.32 4.70
N VAL A 115 -24.42 1.35 5.54
CA VAL A 115 -24.75 2.74 5.20
C VAL A 115 -23.82 3.30 4.14
N ALA A 116 -22.51 3.11 4.23
CA ALA A 116 -21.55 3.56 3.20
C ALA A 116 -21.82 2.89 1.85
N LYS A 117 -22.13 1.59 1.86
CA LYS A 117 -22.51 0.87 0.65
C LYS A 117 -23.83 1.38 0.07
N TRP A 118 -24.79 1.68 0.93
CA TRP A 118 -26.07 2.26 0.52
C TRP A 118 -25.87 3.65 -0.11
N ILE A 119 -25.06 4.51 0.52
CA ILE A 119 -24.69 5.82 -0.04
C ILE A 119 -24.05 5.65 -1.43
N SER A 120 -23.04 4.80 -1.57
CA SER A 120 -22.37 4.59 -2.86
C SER A 120 -23.30 4.06 -3.96
N THR A 121 -24.37 3.36 -3.59
CA THR A 121 -25.36 2.85 -4.53
C THR A 121 -26.30 3.97 -5.02
N HIS A 122 -26.67 4.90 -4.14
CA HIS A 122 -27.60 5.98 -4.46
C HIS A 122 -26.89 7.21 -5.05
N TRP A 123 -25.61 7.40 -4.71
CA TRP A 123 -24.75 8.46 -5.26
C TRP A 123 -23.48 7.86 -5.85
N PRO A 124 -23.55 7.23 -7.02
CA PRO A 124 -22.41 6.52 -7.62
C PRO A 124 -21.27 7.45 -8.08
N THR A 125 -21.50 8.76 -8.10
CA THR A 125 -20.50 9.77 -8.44
C THR A 125 -19.61 10.18 -7.26
N LEU A 126 -20.00 9.82 -6.01
CA LEU A 126 -19.21 10.14 -4.85
C LEU A 126 -17.99 9.22 -4.75
N ASN A 127 -16.85 9.82 -4.50
CA ASN A 127 -15.64 9.07 -4.16
C ASN A 127 -15.62 8.67 -2.66
N GLN A 128 -14.67 7.83 -2.29
CA GLN A 128 -14.56 7.28 -0.93
C GLN A 128 -14.44 8.38 0.14
N THR A 129 -13.66 9.43 -0.13
CA THR A 129 -13.45 10.55 0.82
C THR A 129 -14.73 11.36 1.03
N GLU A 130 -15.52 11.55 -0.03
CA GLU A 130 -16.81 12.23 0.04
C GLU A 130 -17.84 11.42 0.83
N ILE A 131 -17.86 10.09 0.66
CA ILE A 131 -18.70 9.20 1.47
C ILE A 131 -18.32 9.28 2.94
N GLU A 132 -17.00 9.28 3.26
CA GLU A 132 -16.50 9.43 4.61
C GLU A 132 -16.89 10.77 5.23
N LEU A 133 -16.76 11.85 4.47
CA LEU A 133 -17.19 13.17 4.90
C LEU A 133 -18.69 13.19 5.19
N MET A 134 -19.49 12.63 4.29
CA MET A 134 -20.95 12.54 4.45
C MET A 134 -21.35 11.78 5.71
N LEU A 135 -20.66 10.65 6.00
CA LEU A 135 -20.86 9.86 7.23
C LEU A 135 -20.41 10.58 8.50
N SER A 136 -19.41 11.47 8.41
CA SER A 136 -18.89 12.19 9.56
C SER A 136 -19.69 13.47 9.90
N THR A 137 -20.36 14.03 8.91
CA THR A 137 -21.08 15.30 9.04
C THR A 137 -22.59 15.14 9.31
N ASN A 138 -23.16 13.97 9.01
CA ASN A 138 -24.57 13.70 9.19
C ASN A 138 -24.80 12.68 10.32
N GLN A 139 -25.96 12.76 10.97
CA GLN A 139 -26.40 11.78 11.95
C GLN A 139 -27.10 10.59 11.26
N VAL A 140 -27.19 9.47 11.98
CA VAL A 140 -27.86 8.26 11.42
C VAL A 140 -29.32 8.55 11.09
N GLU A 141 -29.96 9.41 11.86
CA GLU A 141 -31.34 9.86 11.68
C GLU A 141 -31.55 10.56 10.33
N ASP A 142 -30.63 11.41 9.91
CA ASP A 142 -30.71 12.14 8.64
C ASP A 142 -30.72 11.14 7.46
N PHE A 143 -29.95 10.07 7.57
CA PHE A 143 -29.95 9.01 6.56
C PHE A 143 -31.22 8.18 6.55
N LYS A 144 -31.85 7.96 7.73
CA LYS A 144 -33.13 7.26 7.83
C LYS A 144 -34.24 8.07 7.16
N ASP A 145 -34.31 9.36 7.45
CA ASP A 145 -35.30 10.27 6.86
C ASP A 145 -35.16 10.29 5.32
N TYR A 146 -33.92 10.30 4.84
CA TYR A 146 -33.65 10.27 3.42
C TYR A 146 -34.01 8.91 2.77
N ALA A 147 -33.75 7.81 3.45
CA ALA A 147 -34.13 6.48 3.00
C ALA A 147 -35.67 6.32 2.91
N GLU A 148 -36.41 6.92 3.84
CA GLU A 148 -37.88 6.96 3.79
C GLU A 148 -38.37 7.76 2.57
N GLN A 149 -37.75 8.92 2.30
CA GLN A 149 -38.08 9.74 1.11
C GLN A 149 -37.79 8.99 -0.20
N LEU A 150 -36.81 8.11 -0.22
CA LEU A 150 -36.50 7.23 -1.35
C LEU A 150 -37.43 6.00 -1.44
N GLY A 151 -38.40 5.88 -0.55
CA GLY A 151 -39.42 4.83 -0.55
C GLY A 151 -38.98 3.51 0.06
N MET A 152 -37.91 3.50 0.88
CA MET A 152 -37.52 2.29 1.62
C MET A 152 -38.56 1.95 2.68
N SER A 153 -38.83 0.67 2.84
CA SER A 153 -39.75 0.20 3.86
C SER A 153 -39.14 0.30 5.28
N PRO A 154 -39.95 0.46 6.35
CA PRO A 154 -39.46 0.51 7.72
C PRO A 154 -38.60 -0.70 8.11
N LYS A 155 -38.83 -1.86 7.50
CA LYS A 155 -38.07 -3.08 7.72
C LYS A 155 -36.65 -2.96 7.14
N GLU A 156 -36.53 -2.48 5.91
CA GLU A 156 -35.24 -2.27 5.23
C GLU A 156 -34.40 -1.21 5.95
N ILE A 157 -35.06 -0.13 6.40
CA ILE A 157 -34.41 0.94 7.17
C ILE A 157 -33.84 0.38 8.48
N LYS A 158 -34.60 -0.47 9.18
CA LYS A 158 -34.15 -1.12 10.40
C LYS A 158 -32.99 -2.11 10.17
N GLU A 159 -32.98 -2.82 9.05
CA GLU A 159 -31.88 -3.74 8.69
C GLU A 159 -30.61 -2.99 8.28
N LEU A 160 -30.74 -1.79 7.74
CA LEU A 160 -29.64 -0.96 7.26
C LEU A 160 -29.00 -0.14 8.39
N PHE A 161 -29.83 0.50 9.22
CA PHE A 161 -29.43 1.49 10.23
C PHE A 161 -29.61 1.02 11.68
N GLY A 162 -30.15 -0.20 11.88
CA GLY A 162 -30.46 -0.77 13.20
C GLY A 162 -29.31 -1.46 13.93
#